data_1c6de2732b9958880486da3ac828b8b8
#
_entry.id   1c6de2732b9958880486da3ac828b8b8
#
_cell.length_a   1.000
_cell.length_b   1.000
_cell.length_c   1.000
_cell.angle_alpha   90.00
_cell.angle_beta   90.00
_cell.angle_gamma   90.00
#
_symmetry.space_group_name_H-M   'P 1'
#
loop_
_entity.id
_entity.type
_entity.pdbx_description
1 polymer ?
#
loop_
_entity_poly.entity_id
_entity_poly.type
_entity_poly.pdbx_seq_one_letter_code
_entity_poly.pdbx_strand_id
1 'polypeptide(L)'
;MQLATFARTKIQPPRFRAGLIERSELERRMSVALSTRRLVLLVAPAGFGKTAALSREFRRLPEGCAAVWMTVDGDDDLLRFLTCLSDALEPYDPPWRTSPEALANQLSAGSALRAGADEFLSVLGAIPVDRGVIALDDLHAVADVRVFEFVGLLVA
;
A
#
# COMPACT_ATOMS: atom_id res chain seq x y z
N MET A 1 -3.63 -16.66 20.51
CA MET A 1 -3.81 -16.89 19.07
C MET A 1 -2.72 -16.11 18.38
N GLN A 2 -1.73 -16.79 17.80
CA GLN A 2 -0.61 -16.12 17.14
C GLN A 2 -1.17 -15.42 15.88
N LEU A 3 -1.22 -14.09 15.93
CA LEU A 3 -1.30 -13.25 14.74
C LEU A 3 -0.20 -13.72 13.79
N ALA A 4 -0.60 -14.03 12.56
CA ALA A 4 0.36 -14.42 11.54
C ALA A 4 1.45 -13.34 11.50
N THR A 5 2.66 -13.73 11.88
CA THR A 5 3.82 -12.84 11.89
C THR A 5 4.15 -12.57 10.42
N PHE A 6 3.43 -11.64 9.79
CA PHE A 6 3.88 -11.08 8.54
C PHE A 6 5.25 -10.49 8.82
N ALA A 7 6.22 -10.89 8.04
CA ALA A 7 7.55 -10.37 8.24
C ALA A 7 7.46 -8.83 8.19
N ARG A 8 7.86 -8.15 9.26
CA ARG A 8 7.86 -6.67 9.34
C ARG A 8 8.56 -6.02 8.13
N THR A 9 9.36 -6.80 7.44
CA THR A 9 9.99 -6.42 6.17
C THR A 9 9.00 -6.15 5.03
N LYS A 10 7.80 -6.75 5.05
CA LYS A 10 6.77 -6.48 4.02
C LYS A 10 6.17 -5.07 4.13
N ILE A 11 6.12 -4.52 5.32
CA ILE A 11 5.51 -3.20 5.57
C ILE A 11 6.55 -2.09 5.74
N GLN A 12 7.77 -2.32 5.30
CA GLN A 12 8.85 -1.33 5.34
C GLN A 12 9.51 -1.20 3.97
N PRO A 13 9.76 0.04 3.51
CA PRO A 13 10.51 0.22 2.27
C PRO A 13 11.91 -0.35 2.41
N PRO A 14 12.40 -1.11 1.43
CA PRO A 14 13.73 -1.69 1.46
C PRO A 14 14.81 -0.62 1.57
N ARG A 15 15.88 -0.93 2.29
CA ARG A 15 17.05 -0.05 2.41
C ARG A 15 18.04 -0.40 1.31
N PHE A 16 18.40 0.58 0.51
CA PHE A 16 19.44 0.43 -0.50
C PHE A 16 20.75 1.04 0.02
N ARG A 17 21.87 0.43 -0.38
CA ARG A 17 23.20 0.98 -0.11
C ARG A 17 23.40 2.28 -0.90
N ALA A 18 24.29 3.15 -0.42
CA ALA A 18 24.70 4.34 -1.16
C ALA A 18 25.28 3.93 -2.53
N GLY A 19 25.00 4.75 -3.58
CA GLY A 19 25.52 4.50 -4.94
C GLY A 19 24.46 4.14 -5.98
N LEU A 20 23.17 4.22 -5.65
CA LEU A 20 22.12 4.14 -6.66
C LEU A 20 22.23 5.33 -7.61
N ILE A 21 22.15 5.04 -8.93
CA ILE A 21 22.14 6.06 -9.98
C ILE A 21 20.95 7.00 -9.76
N GLU A 22 21.21 8.29 -9.71
CA GLU A 22 20.16 9.30 -9.67
C GLU A 22 19.46 9.35 -11.03
N ARG A 23 18.13 9.39 -10.97
CA ARG A 23 17.23 9.54 -12.13
C ARG A 23 16.37 10.78 -11.93
N SER A 24 17.00 11.93 -11.92
CA SER A 24 16.38 13.20 -11.55
C SER A 24 15.09 13.51 -12.30
N GLU A 25 15.00 13.19 -13.59
CA GLU A 25 13.77 13.40 -14.36
C GLU A 25 12.65 12.43 -13.92
N LEU A 26 12.96 11.17 -13.67
CA LEU A 26 11.98 10.21 -13.15
C LEU A 26 11.52 10.62 -11.75
N GLU A 27 12.44 11.01 -10.88
CA GLU A 27 12.18 11.45 -9.51
C GLU A 27 11.27 12.71 -9.53
N ARG A 28 11.59 13.69 -10.36
CA ARG A 28 10.75 14.88 -10.52
C ARG A 28 9.33 14.53 -10.99
N ARG A 29 9.20 13.66 -11.99
CA ARG A 29 7.88 13.23 -12.50
C ARG A 29 7.10 12.46 -11.45
N MET A 30 7.74 11.58 -10.66
CA MET A 30 7.10 10.85 -9.58
C MET A 30 6.62 11.80 -8.48
N SER A 31 7.46 12.73 -8.05
CA SER A 31 7.10 13.70 -7.02
C SER A 31 5.88 14.55 -7.42
N VAL A 32 5.84 15.04 -8.67
CA VAL A 32 4.68 15.76 -9.21
C VAL A 32 3.45 14.85 -9.27
N ALA A 33 3.60 13.62 -9.76
CA ALA A 33 2.49 12.69 -9.86
C ALA A 33 1.91 12.34 -8.49
N LEU A 34 2.76 12.05 -7.51
CA LEU A 34 2.34 11.74 -6.13
C LEU A 34 1.61 12.92 -5.48
N SER A 35 1.91 14.17 -5.89
CA SER A 35 1.22 15.36 -5.35
C SER A 35 -0.11 15.68 -6.04
N THR A 36 -0.35 15.19 -7.25
CA THR A 36 -1.48 15.62 -8.09
C THR A 36 -2.42 14.48 -8.52
N ARG A 37 -2.02 13.23 -8.37
CA ARG A 37 -2.78 12.07 -8.87
C ARG A 37 -3.23 11.18 -7.72
N ARG A 38 -4.37 10.51 -7.91
CA ARG A 38 -4.88 9.47 -6.99
C ARG A 38 -4.14 8.15 -7.16
N LEU A 39 -3.69 7.85 -8.39
CA LEU A 39 -2.98 6.64 -8.73
C LEU A 39 -1.74 6.96 -9.55
N VAL A 40 -0.62 6.39 -9.16
CA VAL A 40 0.64 6.42 -9.91
C VAL A 40 1.10 4.99 -10.16
N LEU A 41 1.23 4.61 -11.43
CA LEU A 41 1.73 3.29 -11.81
C LEU A 41 3.17 3.41 -12.31
N LEU A 42 4.06 2.67 -11.67
CA LEU A 42 5.46 2.55 -12.07
C LEU A 42 5.68 1.19 -12.75
N VAL A 43 5.75 1.19 -14.08
CA VAL A 43 5.88 -0.02 -14.89
C VAL A 43 7.23 -0.04 -15.58
N ALA A 44 7.98 -1.12 -15.39
CA ALA A 44 9.25 -1.37 -16.10
C ALA A 44 9.60 -2.86 -15.98
N PRO A 45 10.46 -3.40 -16.85
CA PRO A 45 10.97 -4.76 -16.73
C PRO A 45 11.65 -5.02 -15.38
N ALA A 46 11.85 -6.30 -15.04
CA ALA A 46 12.61 -6.69 -13.86
C ALA A 46 14.04 -6.12 -13.95
N GLY A 47 14.61 -5.75 -12.80
CA GLY A 47 15.97 -5.19 -12.72
C GLY A 47 16.11 -3.70 -13.08
N PHE A 48 15.06 -3.04 -13.57
CA PHE A 48 15.11 -1.61 -13.94
C PHE A 48 14.99 -0.63 -12.76
N GLY A 49 15.03 -1.14 -11.53
CA GLY A 49 15.11 -0.31 -10.33
C GLY A 49 13.78 0.34 -9.90
N LYS A 50 12.63 -0.27 -10.23
CA LYS A 50 11.29 0.21 -9.80
C LYS A 50 11.23 0.40 -8.28
N THR A 51 11.50 -0.65 -7.53
CA THR A 51 11.50 -0.67 -6.07
C THR A 51 12.44 0.38 -5.47
N ALA A 52 13.64 0.55 -6.08
CA ALA A 52 14.61 1.55 -5.64
C ALA A 52 14.09 2.98 -5.85
N ALA A 53 13.51 3.27 -7.01
CA ALA A 53 12.92 4.57 -7.32
C ALA A 53 11.74 4.86 -6.39
N LEU A 54 10.82 3.91 -6.23
CA LEU A 54 9.66 4.04 -5.35
C LEU A 54 10.09 4.26 -3.89
N SER A 55 11.03 3.46 -3.37
CA SER A 55 11.54 3.57 -2.00
C SER A 55 12.22 4.93 -1.75
N ARG A 56 12.93 5.47 -2.75
CA ARG A 56 13.57 6.79 -2.64
C ARG A 56 12.51 7.90 -2.52
N GLU A 57 11.50 7.90 -3.38
CA GLU A 57 10.42 8.89 -3.33
C GLU A 57 9.57 8.75 -2.08
N PHE A 58 9.29 7.52 -1.65
CA PHE A 58 8.58 7.25 -0.41
C PHE A 58 9.26 7.90 0.82
N ARG A 59 10.59 7.86 0.87
CA ARG A 59 11.37 8.49 1.97
C ARG A 59 11.44 10.02 1.90
N ARG A 60 11.08 10.61 0.76
CA ARG A 60 11.05 12.07 0.53
C ARG A 60 9.67 12.67 0.74
N LEU A 61 8.67 11.83 1.08
CA LEU A 61 7.35 12.35 1.40
C LEU A 61 7.43 13.35 2.55
N PRO A 62 6.66 14.44 2.50
CA PRO A 62 6.73 15.48 3.52
C PRO A 62 6.28 14.96 4.88
N GLU A 63 6.77 15.58 5.95
CA GLU A 63 6.27 15.38 7.30
C GLU A 63 4.76 15.70 7.34
N GLY A 64 3.98 14.90 8.08
CA GLY A 64 2.53 15.01 8.11
C GLY A 64 1.80 14.21 7.02
N CYS A 65 2.51 13.58 6.09
CA CYS A 65 1.95 12.61 5.17
C CYS A 65 1.87 11.23 5.83
N ALA A 66 0.69 10.60 5.84
CA ALA A 66 0.59 9.19 6.19
C ALA A 66 1.17 8.34 5.05
N ALA A 67 2.31 7.72 5.29
CA ALA A 67 3.01 6.93 4.29
C ALA A 67 3.03 5.45 4.67
N VAL A 68 2.39 4.63 3.86
CA VAL A 68 2.28 3.19 4.05
C VAL A 68 3.00 2.47 2.92
N TRP A 69 3.88 1.54 3.29
CA TRP A 69 4.57 0.64 2.35
C TRP A 69 4.09 -0.77 2.52
N MET A 70 3.87 -1.46 1.42
CA MET A 70 3.63 -2.89 1.41
C MET A 70 4.31 -3.53 0.19
N THR A 71 5.14 -4.53 0.43
CA THR A 71 5.64 -5.42 -0.62
C THR A 71 4.70 -6.62 -0.71
N VAL A 72 4.18 -6.87 -1.89
CA VAL A 72 3.18 -7.92 -2.15
C VAL A 72 3.86 -9.10 -2.83
N ASP A 73 3.42 -10.31 -2.55
CA ASP A 73 3.93 -11.53 -3.18
C ASP A 73 2.82 -12.47 -3.64
N GLY A 74 3.20 -13.59 -4.26
CA GLY A 74 2.25 -14.56 -4.83
C GLY A 74 1.40 -15.31 -3.82
N ASP A 75 1.79 -15.30 -2.55
CA ASP A 75 1.05 -15.94 -1.46
C ASP A 75 0.01 -15.01 -0.82
N ASP A 76 -0.05 -13.75 -1.23
CA ASP A 76 -0.99 -12.78 -0.70
C ASP A 76 -2.37 -12.97 -1.37
N ASP A 77 -3.29 -13.57 -0.65
CA ASP A 77 -4.72 -13.50 -0.92
C ASP A 77 -5.34 -12.22 -0.33
N LEU A 78 -6.62 -11.98 -0.58
CA LEU A 78 -7.30 -10.78 -0.10
C LEU A 78 -7.24 -10.64 1.44
N LEU A 79 -7.35 -11.74 2.18
CA LEU A 79 -7.28 -11.72 3.65
C LEU A 79 -5.90 -11.26 4.13
N ARG A 80 -4.84 -11.87 3.60
CA ARG A 80 -3.46 -11.52 3.96
C ARG A 80 -3.13 -10.10 3.54
N PHE A 81 -3.55 -9.69 2.34
CA PHE A 81 -3.36 -8.33 1.82
C PHE A 81 -3.99 -7.30 2.76
N LEU A 82 -5.26 -7.46 3.12
CA LEU A 82 -5.98 -6.53 4.00
C LEU A 82 -5.38 -6.49 5.41
N THR A 83 -5.02 -7.64 5.96
CA THR A 83 -4.37 -7.73 7.28
C THR A 83 -3.04 -6.97 7.27
N CYS A 84 -2.19 -7.24 6.27
CA CYS A 84 -0.89 -6.59 6.13
C CYS A 84 -1.02 -5.06 5.93
N LEU A 85 -1.99 -4.63 5.11
CA LEU A 85 -2.26 -3.21 4.88
C LEU A 85 -2.76 -2.52 6.16
N SER A 86 -3.59 -3.20 6.96
CA SER A 86 -4.08 -2.70 8.24
C SER A 86 -2.96 -2.57 9.26
N ASP A 87 -2.06 -3.55 9.35
CA ASP A 87 -0.87 -3.49 10.21
C ASP A 87 0.05 -2.33 9.82
N ALA A 88 0.19 -2.07 8.50
CA ALA A 88 0.97 -0.94 8.01
C ALA A 88 0.36 0.42 8.34
N LEU A 89 -0.96 0.49 8.55
CA LEU A 89 -1.69 1.68 8.96
C LEU A 89 -1.69 1.90 10.48
N GLU A 90 -1.40 0.89 11.30
CA GLU A 90 -1.44 0.96 12.76
C GLU A 90 -0.74 2.20 13.36
N PRO A 91 0.44 2.65 12.85
CA PRO A 91 1.11 3.84 13.39
C PRO A 91 0.29 5.15 13.29
N TYR A 92 -0.77 5.17 12.49
CA TYR A 92 -1.64 6.35 12.29
C TYR A 92 -2.93 6.27 13.11
N ASP A 93 -3.08 5.26 13.97
CA ASP A 93 -4.23 5.04 14.85
C ASP A 93 -5.58 5.16 14.11
N PRO A 94 -5.79 4.37 13.04
CA PRO A 94 -7.00 4.47 12.23
C PRO A 94 -8.23 4.06 13.05
N PRO A 95 -9.33 4.81 12.98
CA PRO A 95 -10.52 4.57 13.81
C PRO A 95 -11.37 3.43 13.25
N TRP A 96 -10.89 2.21 13.36
CA TRP A 96 -11.60 1.02 12.90
C TRP A 96 -12.94 0.83 13.63
N ARG A 97 -14.03 0.75 12.90
CA ARG A 97 -15.35 0.38 13.43
C ARG A 97 -15.51 -1.14 13.53
N THR A 98 -15.05 -1.83 12.49
CA THR A 98 -14.92 -3.28 12.45
C THR A 98 -13.43 -3.60 12.54
N SER A 99 -13.02 -4.61 13.31
CA SER A 99 -11.59 -4.94 13.34
C SER A 99 -11.12 -5.32 11.93
N PRO A 100 -9.87 -4.95 11.55
CA PRO A 100 -9.33 -5.29 10.22
C PRO A 100 -9.44 -6.78 9.88
N GLU A 101 -9.24 -7.66 10.86
CA GLU A 101 -9.37 -9.11 10.69
C GLU A 101 -10.81 -9.52 10.41
N ALA A 102 -11.79 -8.93 11.13
CA ALA A 102 -13.20 -9.22 10.90
C ALA A 102 -13.64 -8.72 9.53
N LEU A 103 -13.20 -7.53 9.12
CA LEU A 103 -13.47 -6.99 7.79
C LEU A 103 -12.86 -7.88 6.69
N ALA A 104 -11.60 -8.26 6.84
CA ALA A 104 -10.91 -9.14 5.90
C ALA A 104 -11.60 -10.52 5.79
N ASN A 105 -12.02 -11.08 6.91
CA ASN A 105 -12.78 -12.36 6.92
C ASN A 105 -14.14 -12.22 6.22
N GLN A 106 -14.88 -11.14 6.47
CA GLN A 106 -16.16 -10.88 5.79
C GLN A 106 -15.99 -10.78 4.28
N LEU A 107 -15.00 -10.04 3.81
CA LEU A 107 -14.71 -9.87 2.40
C LEU A 107 -14.23 -11.15 1.74
N SER A 108 -13.41 -11.94 2.43
CA SER A 108 -12.96 -13.25 1.95
C SER A 108 -14.10 -14.27 1.85
N ALA A 109 -15.12 -14.17 2.70
CA ALA A 109 -16.31 -15.02 2.67
C ALA A 109 -17.33 -14.64 1.56
N GLY A 110 -17.02 -13.66 0.71
CA GLY A 110 -17.86 -13.28 -0.44
C GLY A 110 -18.89 -12.19 -0.15
N SER A 111 -18.75 -11.47 0.96
CA SER A 111 -19.50 -10.23 1.20
C SER A 111 -19.13 -9.18 0.16
N ALA A 112 -20.03 -8.21 -0.06
CA ALA A 112 -19.86 -7.20 -1.10
C ALA A 112 -18.53 -6.44 -0.97
N LEU A 113 -17.58 -6.75 -1.83
CA LEU A 113 -16.23 -6.17 -1.84
C LEU A 113 -16.26 -4.63 -1.84
N ARG A 114 -17.23 -4.06 -2.55
CA ARG A 114 -17.45 -2.60 -2.58
C ARG A 114 -17.76 -2.03 -1.19
N ALA A 115 -18.67 -2.65 -0.44
CA ALA A 115 -19.02 -2.16 0.89
C ALA A 115 -17.81 -2.17 1.85
N GLY A 116 -16.96 -3.20 1.74
CA GLY A 116 -15.72 -3.26 2.51
C GLY A 116 -14.69 -2.23 2.07
N ALA A 117 -14.58 -1.95 0.76
CA ALA A 117 -13.71 -0.88 0.26
C ALA A 117 -14.22 0.50 0.72
N ASP A 118 -15.53 0.74 0.73
CA ASP A 118 -16.14 1.98 1.22
C ASP A 118 -15.87 2.17 2.72
N GLU A 119 -15.97 1.12 3.52
CA GLU A 119 -15.61 1.15 4.95
C GLU A 119 -14.12 1.47 5.14
N PHE A 120 -13.25 0.80 4.38
CA PHE A 120 -11.81 1.05 4.42
C PHE A 120 -11.47 2.50 4.05
N LEU A 121 -12.07 3.02 2.98
CA LEU A 121 -11.92 4.42 2.57
C LEU A 121 -12.41 5.39 3.64
N SER A 122 -13.51 5.08 4.31
CA SER A 122 -14.03 5.88 5.42
C SER A 122 -13.03 5.96 6.58
N VAL A 123 -12.38 4.84 6.89
CA VAL A 123 -11.32 4.78 7.93
C VAL A 123 -10.10 5.59 7.50
N LEU A 124 -9.64 5.43 6.26
CA LEU A 124 -8.51 6.22 5.72
C LEU A 124 -8.80 7.73 5.76
N GLY A 125 -10.02 8.12 5.37
CA GLY A 125 -10.44 9.53 5.39
C GLY A 125 -10.58 10.13 6.79
N ALA A 126 -10.67 9.31 7.82
CA ALA A 126 -10.77 9.74 9.21
C ALA A 126 -9.41 9.86 9.92
N ILE A 127 -8.32 9.39 9.30
CA ILE A 127 -6.97 9.61 9.80
C ILE A 127 -6.66 11.11 9.71
N PRO A 128 -6.22 11.76 10.80
CA PRO A 128 -6.03 13.21 10.83
C PRO A 128 -4.70 13.64 10.17
N VAL A 129 -4.60 13.44 8.85
CA VAL A 129 -3.44 13.82 8.03
C VAL A 129 -3.91 14.55 6.78
N ASP A 130 -3.09 15.46 6.28
CA ASP A 130 -3.42 16.21 5.06
C ASP A 130 -3.41 15.33 3.80
N ARG A 131 -2.60 14.27 3.83
CA ARG A 131 -2.43 13.35 2.71
C ARG A 131 -2.00 11.97 3.18
N GLY A 132 -2.51 10.94 2.50
CA GLY A 132 -2.04 9.56 2.62
C GLY A 132 -1.42 9.06 1.30
N VAL A 133 -0.36 8.27 1.40
CA VAL A 133 0.25 7.55 0.29
C VAL A 133 0.40 6.09 0.66
N ILE A 134 -0.19 5.21 -0.13
CA ILE A 134 -0.03 3.75 -0.02
C ILE A 134 0.83 3.30 -1.20
N ALA A 135 2.03 2.82 -0.91
CA ALA A 135 2.94 2.25 -1.90
C ALA A 135 2.83 0.72 -1.89
N LEU A 136 2.41 0.16 -3.02
CA LEU A 136 2.32 -1.29 -3.24
C LEU A 136 3.44 -1.70 -4.20
N ASP A 137 4.46 -2.36 -3.65
CA ASP A 137 5.58 -2.87 -4.45
C ASP A 137 5.29 -4.32 -4.86
N ASP A 138 5.69 -4.67 -6.07
CA ASP A 138 5.49 -5.99 -6.67
C ASP A 138 4.03 -6.48 -6.77
N LEU A 139 3.06 -5.56 -6.87
CA LEU A 139 1.64 -5.88 -6.99
C LEU A 139 1.34 -6.90 -8.11
N HIS A 140 2.18 -6.97 -9.15
CA HIS A 140 2.05 -7.93 -10.24
C HIS A 140 2.25 -9.40 -9.83
N ALA A 141 2.84 -9.65 -8.66
CA ALA A 141 3.05 -11.01 -8.15
C ALA A 141 1.79 -11.66 -7.58
N VAL A 142 0.77 -10.87 -7.23
CA VAL A 142 -0.49 -11.37 -6.65
C VAL A 142 -1.27 -12.21 -7.66
N ALA A 143 -1.72 -13.38 -7.21
CA ALA A 143 -2.57 -14.26 -8.00
C ALA A 143 -4.08 -14.05 -7.73
N ASP A 144 -4.46 -13.56 -6.54
CA ASP A 144 -5.86 -13.33 -6.18
C ASP A 144 -6.41 -12.06 -6.83
N VAL A 145 -7.27 -12.23 -7.84
CA VAL A 145 -7.90 -11.14 -8.60
C VAL A 145 -8.67 -10.16 -7.72
N ARG A 146 -9.20 -10.61 -6.57
CA ARG A 146 -9.95 -9.77 -5.64
C ARG A 146 -9.09 -8.66 -5.01
N VAL A 147 -7.78 -8.87 -4.91
CA VAL A 147 -6.83 -7.82 -4.49
C VAL A 147 -6.83 -6.68 -5.48
N PHE A 148 -6.78 -6.97 -6.79
CA PHE A 148 -6.84 -5.95 -7.84
C PHE A 148 -8.19 -5.24 -7.88
N GLU A 149 -9.28 -5.97 -7.69
CA GLU A 149 -10.62 -5.40 -7.60
C GLU A 149 -10.74 -4.44 -6.41
N PHE A 150 -10.23 -4.87 -5.24
CA PHE A 150 -10.21 -4.03 -4.03
C PHE A 150 -9.37 -2.76 -4.24
N VAL A 151 -8.14 -2.88 -4.74
CA VAL A 151 -7.28 -1.73 -5.06
C VAL A 151 -7.95 -0.81 -6.07
N GLY A 152 -8.62 -1.36 -7.09
CA GLY A 152 -9.40 -0.60 -8.06
C GLY A 152 -10.51 0.23 -7.42
N LEU A 153 -11.20 -0.33 -6.43
CA LEU A 153 -12.24 0.38 -5.68
C LEU A 153 -11.68 1.51 -4.80
N LEU A 154 -10.47 1.33 -4.25
CA LEU A 154 -9.83 2.39 -3.45
C LEU A 154 -9.44 3.62 -4.27
N VAL A 155 -9.22 3.48 -5.58
CA VAL A 155 -8.77 4.58 -6.44
C VAL A 155 -9.88 5.16 -7.34
N ALA A 156 -11.05 4.54 -7.36
CA ALA A 156 -12.22 5.01 -8.11
C ALA A 156 -12.83 6.24 -7.44
#